data_15a3a2cc382cb4139b05157c607e7607
#
_entry.id   15a3a2cc382cb4139b05157c607e7607
#
_cell.length_a   1.000
_cell.length_b   1.000
_cell.length_c   1.000
_cell.angle_alpha   90.00
_cell.angle_beta   90.00
_cell.angle_gamma   90.00
#
_symmetry.space_group_name_H-M   'P 1'
#
loop_
_entity.id
_entity.type
_entity.pdbx_description
1 polymer ?
#
loop_
_entity_poly.entity_id
_entity_poly.type
_entity_poly.pdbx_seq_one_letter_code
_entity_poly.pdbx_strand_id
1 'polypeptide(L)'
;MTSDDQTYNDLLPNPGFEIDAERTAVVITDPQVDFLSPDGVVWGVVGASVEEHNTVEHLKSLLEAAHGAKIPVFVSPHYYFPQDHTWKFSGALEAMMHAVGMFDRKGALTSDGFEGSGADWHEPLKPLIQQNGVVVTSPHKVFGPESNDLVLQLRKQG
;
A
#
# COMPACT_ATOMS: atom_id res chain seq x y z
N MET A 1 22.34 0.71 25.55
CA MET A 1 21.71 -0.60 25.40
C MET A 1 22.11 -1.40 26.61
N THR A 2 21.18 -1.63 27.51
CA THR A 2 21.42 -2.28 28.78
C THR A 2 21.29 -3.79 28.60
N SER A 3 22.02 -4.57 29.38
CA SER A 3 22.11 -6.03 29.34
C SER A 3 20.76 -6.76 29.54
N ASP A 4 19.69 -6.06 29.86
CA ASP A 4 18.36 -6.61 30.07
C ASP A 4 17.58 -6.84 28.77
N ASP A 5 17.90 -6.11 27.69
CA ASP A 5 17.18 -6.23 26.41
C ASP A 5 17.54 -7.52 25.64
N GLN A 6 18.73 -8.06 25.90
CA GLN A 6 19.21 -9.29 25.25
C GLN A 6 18.58 -10.53 25.88
N THR A 7 18.25 -10.48 27.17
CA THR A 7 17.71 -11.62 27.92
C THR A 7 16.26 -11.97 27.53
N TYR A 8 15.46 -10.99 27.10
CA TYR A 8 14.08 -11.23 26.67
C TYR A 8 14.00 -11.84 25.27
N ASN A 9 14.90 -11.51 24.37
CA ASN A 9 14.93 -12.11 23.04
C ASN A 9 15.34 -13.59 23.06
N ASP A 10 16.17 -14.00 24.05
CA ASP A 10 16.60 -15.39 24.20
C ASP A 10 15.53 -16.27 24.85
N LEU A 11 14.52 -15.67 25.51
CA LEU A 11 13.42 -16.39 26.15
C LEU A 11 12.23 -16.64 25.21
N LEU A 12 12.13 -15.90 24.12
CA LEU A 12 11.09 -16.11 23.14
C LEU A 12 11.53 -17.20 22.16
N PRO A 13 10.69 -18.21 21.91
CA PRO A 13 10.99 -19.19 20.89
C PRO A 13 11.21 -18.45 19.56
N ASN A 14 12.37 -18.65 18.96
CA ASN A 14 12.57 -18.26 17.57
C ASN A 14 12.00 -19.39 16.68
N PRO A 15 10.77 -19.23 16.16
CA PRO A 15 10.13 -20.31 15.41
C PRO A 15 10.82 -20.61 14.10
N GLY A 16 11.84 -19.80 13.73
CA GLY A 16 12.33 -19.77 12.37
C GLY A 16 11.24 -19.30 11.41
N PHE A 17 11.61 -18.66 10.35
CA PHE A 17 10.70 -18.29 9.29
C PHE A 17 11.34 -18.69 7.96
N GLU A 18 10.81 -19.74 7.35
CA GLU A 18 11.18 -20.12 5.99
C GLU A 18 10.17 -19.53 5.03
N ILE A 19 10.66 -18.79 4.04
CA ILE A 19 9.84 -18.31 2.93
C ILE A 19 9.73 -19.43 1.90
N ASP A 20 8.54 -20.01 1.80
CA ASP A 20 8.19 -20.88 0.69
C ASP A 20 7.77 -20.02 -0.50
N ALA A 21 8.66 -19.87 -1.47
CA ALA A 21 8.44 -19.00 -2.63
C ALA A 21 7.21 -19.41 -3.47
N GLU A 22 6.84 -20.70 -3.47
CA GLU A 22 5.67 -21.19 -4.22
C GLU A 22 4.35 -20.81 -3.52
N ARG A 23 4.40 -20.50 -2.23
CA ARG A 23 3.24 -20.18 -1.39
C ARG A 23 3.30 -18.76 -0.82
N THR A 24 4.20 -17.94 -1.31
CA THR A 24 4.40 -16.58 -0.82
C THR A 24 4.04 -15.57 -1.90
N ALA A 25 3.40 -14.49 -1.51
CA ALA A 25 3.17 -13.32 -2.34
C ALA A 25 3.53 -12.05 -1.57
N VAL A 26 3.99 -11.03 -2.27
CA VAL A 26 4.16 -9.69 -1.72
C VAL A 26 2.87 -8.90 -1.97
N VAL A 27 2.33 -8.31 -0.91
CA VAL A 27 1.17 -7.41 -1.00
C VAL A 27 1.59 -6.02 -0.54
N ILE A 28 1.34 -5.01 -1.38
CA ILE A 28 1.58 -3.61 -1.04
C ILE A 28 0.25 -2.86 -1.12
N THR A 29 -0.08 -2.13 -0.06
CA THR A 29 -1.25 -1.27 -0.01
C THR A 29 -0.83 0.19 -0.08
N ASP A 30 -1.63 0.99 -0.77
CA ASP A 30 -1.51 2.46 -0.82
C ASP A 30 -0.13 3.01 -1.24
N PRO A 31 0.56 2.46 -2.26
CA PRO A 31 1.86 2.98 -2.68
C PRO A 31 1.69 4.26 -3.53
N GLN A 32 0.92 5.20 -3.01
CA GLN A 32 0.37 6.35 -3.75
C GLN A 32 0.96 7.67 -3.25
N VAL A 33 0.87 8.71 -4.10
CA VAL A 33 1.44 10.04 -3.86
C VAL A 33 0.98 10.63 -2.53
N ASP A 34 -0.31 10.54 -2.20
CA ASP A 34 -0.86 11.14 -0.98
C ASP A 34 -0.18 10.64 0.31
N PHE A 35 0.33 9.42 0.32
CA PHE A 35 1.05 8.86 1.46
C PHE A 35 2.57 9.03 1.39
N LEU A 36 3.14 8.85 0.20
CA LEU A 36 4.59 8.62 0.07
C LEU A 36 5.36 9.81 -0.49
N SER A 37 4.65 10.86 -0.95
CA SER A 37 5.28 12.06 -1.52
C SER A 37 5.19 13.26 -0.58
N PRO A 38 6.23 14.11 -0.54
CA PRO A 38 6.15 15.43 0.09
C PRO A 38 5.00 16.31 -0.44
N ASP A 39 4.53 16.07 -1.65
CA ASP A 39 3.39 16.75 -2.25
C ASP A 39 2.04 16.14 -1.88
N GLY A 40 2.02 15.01 -1.17
CA GLY A 40 0.81 14.31 -0.76
C GLY A 40 0.07 15.04 0.36
N VAL A 41 -1.27 14.98 0.34
CA VAL A 41 -2.13 15.75 1.26
C VAL A 41 -1.98 15.33 2.72
N VAL A 42 -1.48 14.13 3.00
CA VAL A 42 -1.23 13.66 4.38
C VAL A 42 0.24 13.65 4.78
N TRP A 43 1.14 14.17 3.93
CA TRP A 43 2.57 14.21 4.22
C TRP A 43 2.89 14.87 5.56
N GLY A 44 2.18 15.93 5.92
CA GLY A 44 2.34 16.60 7.22
C GLY A 44 2.08 15.69 8.44
N VAL A 45 1.42 14.56 8.25
CA VAL A 45 1.10 13.58 9.30
C VAL A 45 2.06 12.39 9.26
N VAL A 46 2.36 11.89 8.06
CA VAL A 46 3.11 10.62 7.90
C VAL A 46 4.55 10.81 7.44
N GLY A 47 4.89 11.94 6.85
CA GLY A 47 6.18 12.17 6.18
C GLY A 47 7.39 11.93 7.06
N ALA A 48 7.37 12.38 8.31
CA ALA A 48 8.47 12.13 9.25
C ALA A 48 8.73 10.63 9.45
N SER A 49 7.69 9.82 9.55
CA SER A 49 7.81 8.36 9.66
C SER A 49 8.28 7.72 8.36
N VAL A 50 7.78 8.20 7.22
CA VAL A 50 8.22 7.71 5.90
C VAL A 50 9.71 7.94 5.69
N GLU A 51 10.22 9.12 6.08
CA GLU A 51 11.64 9.46 6.00
C GLU A 51 12.48 8.67 7.01
N GLU A 52 12.08 8.65 8.28
CA GLU A 52 12.80 7.95 9.36
C GLU A 52 13.02 6.47 9.04
N HIS A 53 12.00 5.83 8.47
CA HIS A 53 12.05 4.42 8.14
C HIS A 53 12.49 4.13 6.70
N ASN A 54 12.88 5.13 5.91
CA ASN A 54 13.25 4.97 4.50
C ASN A 54 12.22 4.14 3.71
N THR A 55 10.94 4.38 3.98
CA THR A 55 9.83 3.53 3.53
C THR A 55 9.83 3.33 2.02
N VAL A 56 10.04 4.39 1.25
CA VAL A 56 10.04 4.34 -0.23
C VAL A 56 11.16 3.45 -0.76
N GLU A 57 12.39 3.59 -0.24
CA GLU A 57 13.53 2.79 -0.66
C GLU A 57 13.39 1.32 -0.24
N HIS A 58 12.80 1.05 0.91
CA HIS A 58 12.52 -0.32 1.34
C HIS A 58 11.43 -0.96 0.49
N LEU A 59 10.36 -0.25 0.13
CA LEU A 59 9.33 -0.74 -0.79
C LEU A 59 9.91 -1.03 -2.18
N LYS A 60 10.76 -0.14 -2.69
CA LYS A 60 11.46 -0.34 -3.96
C LYS A 60 12.31 -1.60 -3.92
N SER A 61 13.16 -1.74 -2.90
CA SER A 61 14.02 -2.92 -2.73
C SER A 61 13.22 -4.22 -2.60
N LEU A 62 12.08 -4.17 -1.90
CA LEU A 62 11.17 -5.31 -1.76
C LEU A 62 10.56 -5.71 -3.11
N LEU A 63 10.09 -4.74 -3.89
CA LEU A 63 9.54 -4.98 -5.23
C LEU A 63 10.60 -5.57 -6.18
N GLU A 64 11.80 -5.00 -6.20
CA GLU A 64 12.92 -5.50 -7.01
C GLU A 64 13.31 -6.93 -6.62
N ALA A 65 13.36 -7.22 -5.31
CA ALA A 65 13.66 -8.56 -4.81
C ALA A 65 12.56 -9.56 -5.18
N ALA A 66 11.28 -9.19 -5.03
CA ALA A 66 10.16 -10.04 -5.41
C ALA A 66 10.16 -10.36 -6.91
N HIS A 67 10.40 -9.36 -7.76
CA HIS A 67 10.55 -9.57 -9.21
C HIS A 67 11.72 -10.50 -9.54
N GLY A 68 12.89 -10.26 -8.92
CA GLY A 68 14.08 -11.10 -9.11
C GLY A 68 13.87 -12.55 -8.68
N ALA A 69 13.14 -12.77 -7.61
CA ALA A 69 12.80 -14.10 -7.08
C ALA A 69 11.56 -14.72 -7.75
N LYS A 70 10.88 -14.00 -8.67
CA LYS A 70 9.61 -14.41 -9.30
C LYS A 70 8.49 -14.68 -8.29
N ILE A 71 8.52 -13.99 -7.17
CA ILE A 71 7.43 -14.00 -6.18
C ILE A 71 6.31 -13.09 -6.70
N PRO A 72 5.05 -13.56 -6.73
CA PRO A 72 3.92 -12.75 -7.17
C PRO A 72 3.78 -11.47 -6.34
N VAL A 73 3.50 -10.36 -7.03
CA VAL A 73 3.28 -9.05 -6.41
C VAL A 73 1.83 -8.62 -6.65
N PHE A 74 1.18 -8.21 -5.57
CA PHE A 74 -0.18 -7.65 -5.58
C PHE A 74 -0.13 -6.22 -5.02
N VAL A 75 -0.79 -5.31 -5.71
CA VAL A 75 -0.91 -3.93 -5.27
C VAL A 75 -2.39 -3.60 -5.07
N SER A 76 -2.73 -3.13 -3.88
CA SER A 76 -4.09 -2.74 -3.50
C SER A 76 -4.15 -1.22 -3.36
N PRO A 77 -4.73 -0.50 -4.34
CA PRO A 77 -4.85 0.95 -4.28
C PRO A 77 -6.04 1.39 -3.43
N HIS A 78 -5.95 2.59 -2.89
CA HIS A 78 -7.04 3.27 -2.25
C HIS A 78 -7.57 4.38 -3.16
N TYR A 79 -8.83 4.32 -3.58
CA TYR A 79 -9.45 5.38 -4.37
C TYR A 79 -10.82 5.73 -3.83
N TYR A 80 -11.10 7.05 -3.75
CA TYR A 80 -12.44 7.58 -3.58
C TYR A 80 -12.96 8.15 -4.90
N PHE A 81 -14.22 7.87 -5.19
CA PHE A 81 -14.94 8.40 -6.34
C PHE A 81 -16.00 9.40 -5.85
N PRO A 82 -16.56 10.26 -6.72
CA PRO A 82 -17.54 11.25 -6.32
C PRO A 82 -18.72 10.70 -5.52
N GLN A 83 -19.17 9.48 -5.82
CA GLN A 83 -20.28 8.86 -5.06
C GLN A 83 -19.89 8.49 -3.62
N ASP A 84 -18.60 8.25 -3.35
CA ASP A 84 -18.13 7.89 -2.00
C ASP A 84 -18.25 9.07 -1.04
N HIS A 85 -18.14 10.30 -1.55
CA HIS A 85 -18.33 11.53 -0.77
C HIS A 85 -19.79 11.77 -0.34
N THR A 86 -20.72 10.92 -0.77
CA THR A 86 -22.14 11.02 -0.39
C THR A 86 -22.52 10.06 0.74
N TRP A 87 -21.58 9.40 1.36
CA TRP A 87 -21.85 8.47 2.46
C TRP A 87 -22.53 9.18 3.63
N LYS A 88 -23.57 8.53 4.15
CA LYS A 88 -24.33 9.05 5.30
C LYS A 88 -23.69 8.70 6.64
N PHE A 89 -22.88 7.67 6.66
CA PHE A 89 -22.19 7.19 7.83
C PHE A 89 -20.73 6.96 7.48
N SER A 90 -19.84 7.54 8.28
CA SER A 90 -18.39 7.35 8.16
C SER A 90 -17.76 7.52 9.53
N GLY A 91 -16.57 6.95 9.71
CA GLY A 91 -15.73 7.22 10.86
C GLY A 91 -15.00 8.56 10.75
N ALA A 92 -14.34 8.96 11.82
CA ALA A 92 -13.58 10.21 11.84
C ALA A 92 -12.45 10.23 10.81
N LEU A 93 -11.83 9.07 10.55
CA LEU A 93 -10.75 8.94 9.57
C LEU A 93 -11.27 9.19 8.15
N GLU A 94 -12.36 8.54 7.74
CA GLU A 94 -12.94 8.73 6.41
C GLU A 94 -13.43 10.17 6.21
N ALA A 95 -14.02 10.77 7.23
CA ALA A 95 -14.43 12.15 7.19
C ALA A 95 -13.24 13.10 6.96
N MET A 96 -12.11 12.84 7.59
CA MET A 96 -10.87 13.60 7.38
C MET A 96 -10.33 13.37 5.96
N MET A 97 -10.26 12.12 5.50
CA MET A 97 -9.76 11.79 4.16
C MET A 97 -10.60 12.47 3.07
N HIS A 98 -11.92 12.47 3.20
CA HIS A 98 -12.82 13.17 2.29
C HIS A 98 -12.64 14.69 2.36
N ALA A 99 -12.43 15.26 3.56
CA ALA A 99 -12.26 16.70 3.72
C ALA A 99 -10.99 17.24 3.04
N VAL A 100 -9.94 16.44 2.96
CA VAL A 100 -8.67 16.82 2.30
C VAL A 100 -8.56 16.31 0.85
N GLY A 101 -9.56 15.60 0.34
CA GLY A 101 -9.56 15.02 -1.01
C GLY A 101 -8.53 13.91 -1.22
N MET A 102 -8.20 13.17 -0.16
CA MET A 102 -7.21 12.11 -0.18
C MET A 102 -7.65 10.97 -1.10
N PHE A 103 -6.78 10.55 -2.01
CA PHE A 103 -7.02 9.49 -3.01
C PHE A 103 -8.21 9.72 -3.93
N ASP A 104 -8.63 10.96 -4.12
CA ASP A 104 -9.78 11.28 -4.96
C ASP A 104 -9.50 11.01 -6.43
N ARG A 105 -10.49 10.40 -7.08
CA ARG A 105 -10.53 10.19 -8.53
C ARG A 105 -11.88 10.66 -9.09
N LYS A 106 -11.85 11.16 -10.32
CA LYS A 106 -13.06 11.62 -11.02
C LYS A 106 -14.07 10.50 -11.34
N GLY A 107 -13.61 9.26 -11.41
CA GLY A 107 -14.45 8.09 -11.65
C GLY A 107 -13.64 6.85 -11.97
N ALA A 108 -14.29 5.70 -11.89
CA ALA A 108 -13.65 4.39 -12.11
C ALA A 108 -13.24 4.15 -13.57
N LEU A 109 -13.95 4.76 -14.51
CA LEU A 109 -13.77 4.54 -15.96
C LEU A 109 -13.07 5.70 -16.67
N THR A 110 -12.55 6.66 -15.92
CA THR A 110 -11.79 7.79 -16.48
C THR A 110 -10.43 7.92 -15.84
N SER A 111 -9.43 8.28 -16.66
CA SER A 111 -8.10 8.66 -16.21
C SER A 111 -7.89 10.18 -16.10
N ASP A 112 -8.95 10.96 -16.33
CA ASP A 112 -8.86 12.43 -16.31
C ASP A 112 -8.35 12.94 -14.97
N GLY A 113 -7.24 13.67 -14.98
CA GLY A 113 -6.62 14.24 -13.80
C GLY A 113 -6.05 13.21 -12.81
N PHE A 114 -5.86 11.96 -13.24
CA PHE A 114 -5.28 10.92 -12.39
C PHE A 114 -3.75 11.01 -12.35
N GLU A 115 -3.12 11.20 -13.51
CA GLU A 115 -1.66 11.26 -13.60
C GLU A 115 -1.11 12.43 -12.78
N GLY A 116 -0.17 12.13 -11.89
CA GLY A 116 0.44 13.08 -10.95
C GLY A 116 -0.49 13.55 -9.82
N SER A 117 -1.72 13.03 -9.72
CA SER A 117 -2.60 13.31 -8.58
C SER A 117 -2.17 12.57 -7.32
N GLY A 118 -2.76 12.92 -6.18
CA GLY A 118 -2.55 12.20 -4.91
C GLY A 118 -2.90 10.72 -4.97
N ALA A 119 -3.84 10.35 -5.84
CA ALA A 119 -4.26 8.97 -6.07
C ALA A 119 -3.33 8.18 -7.01
N ASP A 120 -2.43 8.83 -7.75
CA ASP A 120 -1.47 8.14 -8.63
C ASP A 120 -0.42 7.39 -7.81
N TRP A 121 0.26 6.46 -8.47
CA TRP A 121 1.40 5.76 -7.87
C TRP A 121 2.53 6.74 -7.56
N HIS A 122 3.19 6.54 -6.42
CA HIS A 122 4.38 7.32 -6.09
C HIS A 122 5.48 7.04 -7.12
N GLU A 123 6.03 8.11 -7.73
CA GLU A 123 6.92 8.04 -8.89
C GLU A 123 8.07 7.02 -8.78
N PRO A 124 8.81 6.91 -7.65
CA PRO A 124 9.88 5.92 -7.53
C PRO A 124 9.41 4.45 -7.61
N LEU A 125 8.15 4.18 -7.32
CA LEU A 125 7.56 2.83 -7.32
C LEU A 125 6.77 2.52 -8.60
N LYS A 126 6.33 3.56 -9.31
CA LYS A 126 5.46 3.45 -10.50
C LYS A 126 5.99 2.49 -11.57
N PRO A 127 7.28 2.54 -11.98
CA PRO A 127 7.83 1.61 -12.96
C PRO A 127 7.80 0.15 -12.51
N LEU A 128 7.95 -0.10 -11.20
CA LEU A 128 7.94 -1.44 -10.63
C LEU A 128 6.52 -1.99 -10.51
N ILE A 129 5.55 -1.14 -10.18
CA ILE A 129 4.12 -1.49 -10.10
C ILE A 129 3.55 -1.79 -11.50
N GLN A 130 4.01 -1.08 -12.52
CA GLN A 130 3.55 -1.23 -13.90
C GLN A 130 4.22 -2.38 -14.67
N GLN A 131 5.08 -3.16 -14.03
CA GLN A 131 5.70 -4.32 -14.66
C GLN A 131 4.68 -5.43 -14.95
N ASN A 132 4.95 -6.19 -16.01
CA ASN A 132 4.17 -7.38 -16.34
C ASN A 132 4.24 -8.38 -15.18
N GLY A 133 3.09 -8.93 -14.79
CA GLY A 133 2.97 -9.90 -13.71
C GLY A 133 2.60 -9.30 -12.35
N VAL A 134 2.61 -7.98 -12.21
CA VAL A 134 2.02 -7.32 -11.04
C VAL A 134 0.50 -7.30 -11.18
N VAL A 135 -0.19 -7.76 -10.14
CA VAL A 135 -1.64 -7.74 -10.08
C VAL A 135 -2.07 -6.49 -9.30
N VAL A 136 -2.65 -5.52 -9.99
CA VAL A 136 -3.32 -4.39 -9.34
C VAL A 136 -4.77 -4.79 -9.11
N THR A 137 -5.17 -4.84 -7.85
CA THR A 137 -6.54 -5.21 -7.45
C THR A 137 -7.53 -4.08 -7.70
N SER A 138 -8.82 -4.36 -7.59
CA SER A 138 -9.81 -3.28 -7.49
C SER A 138 -9.50 -2.40 -6.28
N PRO A 139 -9.88 -1.11 -6.30
CA PRO A 139 -9.57 -0.23 -5.19
C PRO A 139 -10.31 -0.63 -3.93
N HIS A 140 -9.64 -0.57 -2.80
CA HIS A 140 -10.31 -0.60 -1.51
C HIS A 140 -10.73 0.82 -1.08
N LYS A 141 -11.57 0.89 -0.06
CA LYS A 141 -12.09 2.17 0.45
C LYS A 141 -11.46 2.50 1.81
N VAL A 142 -11.70 1.70 2.80
CA VAL A 142 -11.18 1.90 4.17
C VAL A 142 -10.38 0.68 4.60
N PHE A 143 -10.96 -0.49 4.43
CA PHE A 143 -10.33 -1.76 4.74
C PHE A 143 -9.96 -2.50 3.47
N GLY A 144 -8.66 -2.80 3.31
CA GLY A 144 -8.16 -3.45 2.12
C GLY A 144 -8.90 -4.75 1.78
N PRO A 145 -8.69 -5.84 2.53
CA PRO A 145 -9.19 -7.17 2.14
C PRO A 145 -10.72 -7.30 2.10
N GLU A 146 -11.43 -6.53 2.93
CA GLU A 146 -12.89 -6.62 3.05
C GLU A 146 -13.63 -5.83 1.96
N SER A 147 -12.99 -4.83 1.38
CA SER A 147 -13.65 -3.91 0.45
C SER A 147 -13.20 -4.03 -1.00
N ASN A 148 -12.32 -4.98 -1.32
CA ASN A 148 -11.84 -5.22 -2.67
C ASN A 148 -11.64 -6.72 -2.99
N ASP A 149 -11.09 -7.02 -4.15
CA ASP A 149 -10.89 -8.39 -4.62
C ASP A 149 -9.49 -8.98 -4.29
N LEU A 150 -8.72 -8.36 -3.39
CA LEU A 150 -7.37 -8.81 -3.05
C LEU A 150 -7.33 -10.28 -2.64
N VAL A 151 -8.20 -10.70 -1.71
CA VAL A 151 -8.25 -12.09 -1.23
C VAL A 151 -8.61 -13.06 -2.36
N LEU A 152 -9.52 -12.65 -3.27
CA LEU A 152 -9.86 -13.45 -4.44
C LEU A 152 -8.65 -13.63 -5.36
N GLN A 153 -7.92 -12.55 -5.64
CA GLN A 153 -6.75 -12.60 -6.52
C GLN A 153 -5.64 -13.46 -5.92
N LEU A 154 -5.37 -13.33 -4.62
CA LEU A 154 -4.39 -14.17 -3.91
C LEU A 154 -4.76 -15.66 -4.01
N ARG A 155 -6.03 -16.01 -3.73
CA ARG A 155 -6.50 -17.41 -3.79
C ARG A 155 -6.46 -18.01 -5.18
N LYS A 156 -6.49 -17.20 -6.23
CA LYS A 156 -6.36 -17.69 -7.62
C LYS A 156 -4.93 -18.07 -8.00
N GLN A 157 -3.96 -17.63 -7.24
CA GLN A 157 -2.55 -17.98 -7.48
C GLN A 157 -2.11 -19.27 -6.73
N GLY A 158 -2.92 -19.78 -5.85
CA GLY A 158 -2.69 -20.97 -5.03
C GLY A 158 -2.76 -20.60 -3.55
#